data_7d8d811a06d50c61b35b7017079ad9c6
#
_entry.id   7d8d811a06d50c61b35b7017079ad9c6
#
_cell.length_a   1.000
_cell.length_b   1.000
_cell.length_c   1.000
_cell.angle_alpha   90.00
_cell.angle_beta   90.00
_cell.angle_gamma   90.00
#
_symmetry.space_group_name_H-M   'P 1'
#
loop_
_entity.id
_entity.type
_entity.pdbx_description
1 polymer ?
#
loop_
_entity_poly.entity_id
_entity_poly.type
_entity_poly.pdbx_seq_one_letter_code
_entity_poly.pdbx_strand_id
1 'polypeptide(L)'
;MNDKFKCDFEQERSNEVELVASNLEAILKSSTYKLAHEDIELLNTDEMRGVRMLLEITKPEQVIEKENIISTIIVFGGVHISEEITSKRRLDDAEKLLSSNPKSKSLKINIERLKNLHSLSHYYSAARELSKLISLDSKTKNPHSHVIVTGGGPGIMEAANRGAFDAGCKSIGLNI
;
A
#
# COMPACT_ATOMS: atom_id res chain seq x y z
N MET A 1 -69.06 23.83 17.11
CA MET A 1 -68.62 22.42 17.38
C MET A 1 -67.65 21.89 16.37
N ASN A 2 -67.20 22.70 15.39
CA ASN A 2 -66.32 22.22 14.25
C ASN A 2 -64.84 22.58 14.38
N ASP A 3 -64.42 23.55 15.19
CA ASP A 3 -63.05 24.03 15.22
C ASP A 3 -62.07 23.12 16.03
N LYS A 4 -62.62 22.51 17.09
CA LYS A 4 -61.83 21.62 17.94
C LYS A 4 -61.46 20.29 17.20
N PHE A 5 -62.39 19.74 16.45
CA PHE A 5 -62.14 18.54 15.62
C PHE A 5 -61.17 18.80 14.48
N LYS A 6 -61.14 19.98 13.90
CA LYS A 6 -60.17 20.35 12.89
C LYS A 6 -58.76 20.49 13.47
N CYS A 7 -58.63 21.09 14.63
CA CYS A 7 -57.35 21.26 15.32
C CYS A 7 -56.75 19.91 15.74
N ASP A 8 -57.56 19.02 16.29
CA ASP A 8 -57.11 17.66 16.69
C ASP A 8 -56.67 16.83 15.48
N PHE A 9 -57.33 16.92 14.34
CA PHE A 9 -57.02 16.23 13.13
C PHE A 9 -55.72 16.76 12.45
N GLU A 10 -55.50 18.08 12.50
CA GLU A 10 -54.27 18.70 12.01
C GLU A 10 -53.06 18.35 12.89
N GLN A 11 -53.27 18.24 14.20
CA GLN A 11 -52.26 17.85 15.17
C GLN A 11 -51.87 16.37 15.02
N GLU A 12 -52.84 15.48 14.87
CA GLU A 12 -52.58 14.06 14.61
C GLU A 12 -51.80 13.85 13.29
N ARG A 13 -52.16 14.56 12.24
CA ARG A 13 -51.51 14.51 10.96
C ARG A 13 -50.07 15.06 10.99
N SER A 14 -49.83 16.12 11.77
CA SER A 14 -48.50 16.68 12.00
C SER A 14 -47.59 15.68 12.75
N ASN A 15 -48.15 15.06 13.80
CA ASN A 15 -47.42 14.04 14.58
C ASN A 15 -47.08 12.79 13.75
N GLU A 16 -47.97 12.37 12.85
CA GLU A 16 -47.73 11.25 11.94
C GLU A 16 -46.60 11.57 10.95
N VAL A 17 -46.59 12.78 10.40
CA VAL A 17 -45.51 13.24 9.48
C VAL A 17 -44.16 13.30 10.19
N GLU A 18 -44.12 13.82 11.43
CA GLU A 18 -42.87 13.83 12.22
C GLU A 18 -42.39 12.44 12.56
N LEU A 19 -43.30 11.51 12.91
CA LEU A 19 -42.96 10.12 13.19
C LEU A 19 -42.40 9.41 11.94
N VAL A 20 -43.01 9.62 10.78
CA VAL A 20 -42.54 9.06 9.50
C VAL A 20 -41.17 9.62 9.17
N ALA A 21 -40.94 10.92 9.34
CA ALA A 21 -39.63 11.53 9.09
C ALA A 21 -38.53 10.97 10.03
N SER A 22 -38.86 10.84 11.33
CA SER A 22 -37.95 10.25 12.31
C SER A 22 -37.61 8.79 12.01
N ASN A 23 -38.64 7.99 11.64
CA ASN A 23 -38.40 6.59 11.26
C ASN A 23 -37.57 6.45 9.98
N LEU A 24 -37.81 7.29 8.98
CA LEU A 24 -37.02 7.32 7.75
C LEU A 24 -35.56 7.65 8.05
N GLU A 25 -35.30 8.64 8.87
CA GLU A 25 -33.96 9.00 9.28
C GLU A 25 -33.24 7.85 10.02
N ALA A 26 -33.99 7.18 10.93
CA ALA A 26 -33.44 6.00 11.63
C ALA A 26 -33.12 4.84 10.70
N ILE A 27 -33.99 4.58 9.71
CA ILE A 27 -33.72 3.55 8.67
C ILE A 27 -32.48 3.90 7.84
N LEU A 28 -32.38 5.13 7.35
CA LEU A 28 -31.27 5.60 6.53
C LEU A 28 -29.93 5.57 7.27
N LYS A 29 -29.95 5.74 8.59
CA LYS A 29 -28.76 5.65 9.46
C LYS A 29 -28.44 4.22 9.91
N SER A 30 -29.35 3.27 9.70
CA SER A 30 -29.14 1.88 10.12
C SER A 30 -28.08 1.18 9.28
N SER A 31 -27.22 0.41 9.94
CA SER A 31 -26.24 -0.46 9.27
C SER A 31 -26.91 -1.46 8.31
N THR A 32 -28.15 -1.87 8.62
CA THR A 32 -28.91 -2.81 7.78
C THR A 32 -29.39 -2.20 6.46
N TYR A 33 -29.38 -0.87 6.32
CA TYR A 33 -29.75 -0.18 5.09
C TYR A 33 -28.57 -0.01 4.11
N LYS A 34 -27.33 -0.13 4.62
CA LYS A 34 -26.15 -0.04 3.78
C LYS A 34 -26.06 -1.24 2.81
N LEU A 35 -25.65 -0.98 1.58
CA LEU A 35 -25.31 -2.05 0.65
C LEU A 35 -24.07 -2.80 1.16
N ALA A 36 -24.08 -4.12 1.09
CA ALA A 36 -23.01 -4.94 1.67
C ALA A 36 -21.60 -4.59 1.18
N HIS A 37 -21.44 -4.18 -0.08
CA HIS A 37 -20.15 -3.77 -0.65
C HIS A 37 -19.68 -2.37 -0.20
N GLU A 38 -20.57 -1.57 0.37
CA GLU A 38 -20.28 -0.25 0.94
C GLU A 38 -20.15 -0.30 2.48
N ASP A 39 -20.49 -1.43 3.07
CA ASP A 39 -20.37 -1.62 4.51
C ASP A 39 -18.96 -2.09 4.89
N ILE A 40 -18.10 -1.12 5.16
CA ILE A 40 -16.71 -1.37 5.56
C ILE A 40 -16.63 -2.09 6.90
N GLU A 41 -17.58 -1.88 7.82
CA GLU A 41 -17.61 -2.58 9.10
C GLU A 41 -17.88 -4.08 8.89
N LEU A 42 -18.85 -4.43 8.04
CA LEU A 42 -19.10 -5.80 7.63
C LEU A 42 -17.88 -6.41 6.93
N LEU A 43 -17.31 -5.70 5.95
CA LEU A 43 -16.16 -6.18 5.18
C LEU A 43 -14.92 -6.43 6.05
N ASN A 44 -14.78 -5.77 7.20
CA ASN A 44 -13.66 -5.95 8.12
C ASN A 44 -13.88 -7.07 9.16
N THR A 45 -15.03 -7.74 9.16
CA THR A 45 -15.26 -8.90 10.05
C THR A 45 -14.44 -10.12 9.64
N ASP A 46 -14.25 -11.06 10.55
CA ASP A 46 -13.50 -12.30 10.28
C ASP A 46 -14.21 -13.18 9.25
N GLU A 47 -15.54 -13.21 9.25
CA GLU A 47 -16.36 -13.93 8.30
C GLU A 47 -16.14 -13.46 6.85
N MET A 48 -15.83 -12.18 6.65
CA MET A 48 -15.58 -11.58 5.33
C MET A 48 -14.12 -11.70 4.87
N ARG A 49 -13.27 -12.41 5.62
CA ARG A 49 -11.86 -12.62 5.25
C ARG A 49 -11.70 -13.19 3.84
N GLY A 50 -12.51 -14.18 3.47
CA GLY A 50 -12.47 -14.78 2.13
C GLY A 50 -12.79 -13.78 1.02
N VAL A 51 -13.77 -12.90 1.25
CA VAL A 51 -14.14 -11.84 0.31
C VAL A 51 -13.00 -10.83 0.17
N ARG A 52 -12.38 -10.40 1.28
CA ARG A 52 -11.21 -9.50 1.23
C ARG A 52 -10.05 -10.12 0.44
N MET A 53 -9.73 -11.40 0.67
CA MET A 53 -8.68 -12.10 -0.09
C MET A 53 -9.00 -12.14 -1.59
N LEU A 54 -10.26 -12.35 -1.97
CA LEU A 54 -10.67 -12.31 -3.37
C LEU A 54 -10.48 -10.92 -3.98
N LEU A 55 -10.81 -9.86 -3.25
CA LEU A 55 -10.59 -8.48 -3.69
C LEU A 55 -9.09 -8.17 -3.88
N GLU A 56 -8.21 -8.65 -2.97
CA GLU A 56 -6.76 -8.47 -3.06
C GLU A 56 -6.13 -9.17 -4.27
N ILE A 57 -6.72 -10.25 -4.74
CA ILE A 57 -6.28 -10.95 -5.96
C ILE A 57 -6.86 -10.27 -7.21
N THR A 58 -8.15 -9.99 -7.19
CA THR A 58 -8.88 -9.48 -8.38
C THR A 58 -8.44 -8.07 -8.77
N LYS A 59 -8.19 -7.20 -7.77
CA LYS A 59 -7.81 -5.82 -8.05
C LYS A 59 -6.48 -5.70 -8.82
N PRO A 60 -5.38 -6.35 -8.42
CA PRO A 60 -4.15 -6.35 -9.20
C PRO A 60 -4.31 -6.95 -10.60
N GLU A 61 -5.07 -8.05 -10.74
CA GLU A 61 -5.33 -8.68 -12.06
C GLU A 61 -6.02 -7.72 -13.02
N GLN A 62 -7.07 -7.04 -12.57
CA GLN A 62 -7.77 -6.04 -13.38
C GLN A 62 -6.85 -4.88 -13.81
N VAL A 63 -5.94 -4.45 -12.92
CA VAL A 63 -4.97 -3.39 -13.26
C VAL A 63 -3.96 -3.88 -14.28
N ILE A 64 -3.44 -5.10 -14.12
CA ILE A 64 -2.51 -5.74 -15.06
C ILE A 64 -3.14 -5.84 -16.46
N GLU A 65 -4.38 -6.29 -16.52
CA GLU A 65 -5.13 -6.40 -17.77
C GLU A 65 -5.39 -5.02 -18.41
N LYS A 66 -5.90 -4.06 -17.64
CA LYS A 66 -6.15 -2.69 -18.10
C LYS A 66 -4.89 -2.01 -18.64
N GLU A 67 -3.75 -2.26 -18.04
CA GLU A 67 -2.45 -1.70 -18.42
C GLU A 67 -1.78 -2.51 -19.54
N ASN A 68 -2.44 -3.56 -20.05
CA ASN A 68 -1.95 -4.47 -21.12
C ASN A 68 -0.59 -5.08 -20.77
N ILE A 69 -0.36 -5.45 -19.52
CA ILE A 69 0.88 -6.08 -19.08
C ILE A 69 0.83 -7.55 -19.44
N ILE A 70 1.76 -7.99 -20.28
CA ILE A 70 1.80 -9.34 -20.82
C ILE A 70 2.51 -10.30 -19.87
N SER A 71 3.61 -9.86 -19.28
CA SER A 71 4.35 -10.64 -18.30
C SER A 71 5.05 -9.74 -17.29
N THR A 72 5.43 -10.33 -16.18
CA THR A 72 6.09 -9.63 -15.08
C THR A 72 7.36 -10.34 -14.64
N ILE A 73 8.33 -9.58 -14.15
CA ILE A 73 9.52 -10.12 -13.48
C ILE A 73 9.47 -9.68 -12.03
N ILE A 74 9.37 -10.67 -11.14
CA ILE A 74 9.25 -10.44 -9.71
C ILE A 74 10.65 -10.32 -9.09
N VAL A 75 10.87 -9.21 -8.35
CA VAL A 75 12.13 -8.95 -7.64
C VAL A 75 11.87 -8.83 -6.15
N PHE A 76 12.43 -9.75 -5.39
CA PHE A 76 12.50 -9.71 -3.94
C PHE A 76 13.94 -9.63 -3.46
N GLY A 77 14.14 -9.07 -2.26
CA GLY A 77 15.46 -9.00 -1.68
C GLY A 77 15.51 -8.30 -0.33
N GLY A 78 16.70 -8.17 0.21
CA GLY A 78 16.93 -7.65 1.55
C GLY A 78 16.51 -6.19 1.70
N VAL A 79 15.64 -5.93 2.68
CA VAL A 79 15.08 -4.58 2.98
C VAL A 79 16.11 -3.61 3.58
N HIS A 80 17.21 -4.12 4.11
CA HIS A 80 18.24 -3.32 4.78
C HIS A 80 19.40 -2.90 3.87
N ILE A 81 19.48 -3.46 2.67
CA ILE A 81 20.52 -3.12 1.69
C ILE A 81 20.13 -1.79 1.05
N SER A 82 21.03 -0.81 1.11
CA SER A 82 20.77 0.54 0.58
C SER A 82 21.91 0.98 -0.34
N GLU A 83 21.69 2.08 -1.08
CA GLU A 83 22.73 2.72 -1.89
C GLU A 83 24.01 2.92 -1.08
N GLU A 84 25.14 2.81 -1.74
CA GLU A 84 26.47 2.92 -1.13
C GLU A 84 26.66 4.21 -0.33
N ILE A 85 26.24 5.36 -0.90
CA ILE A 85 26.33 6.66 -0.25
C ILE A 85 25.50 6.68 1.05
N THR A 86 24.28 6.16 1.01
CA THR A 86 23.39 6.11 2.17
C THR A 86 23.90 5.15 3.23
N SER A 87 24.40 3.99 2.80
CA SER A 87 24.97 2.98 3.69
C SER A 87 26.23 3.49 4.39
N LYS A 88 27.13 4.15 3.65
CA LYS A 88 28.33 4.76 4.19
C LYS A 88 28.01 5.85 5.21
N ARG A 89 27.09 6.75 4.89
CA ARG A 89 26.67 7.81 5.82
C ARG A 89 26.15 7.23 7.15
N ARG A 90 25.33 6.17 7.10
CA ARG A 90 24.84 5.50 8.33
C ARG A 90 25.96 4.91 9.15
N LEU A 91 26.98 4.35 8.50
CA LEU A 91 28.15 3.82 9.16
C LEU A 91 28.99 4.93 9.81
N ASP A 92 29.30 6.00 9.09
CA ASP A 92 30.06 7.15 9.56
C ASP A 92 29.36 7.83 10.77
N ASP A 93 28.03 7.94 10.74
CA ASP A 93 27.25 8.50 11.85
C ASP A 93 27.29 7.59 13.09
N ALA A 94 27.23 6.27 12.92
CA ALA A 94 27.36 5.34 14.03
C ALA A 94 28.78 5.33 14.63
N GLU A 95 29.82 5.50 13.83
CA GLU A 95 31.22 5.60 14.30
C GLU A 95 31.46 6.90 15.07
N LYS A 96 30.86 8.02 14.66
CA LYS A 96 30.88 9.28 15.43
C LYS A 96 30.20 9.11 16.80
N LEU A 97 29.04 8.44 16.84
CA LEU A 97 28.35 8.15 18.11
C LEU A 97 29.18 7.26 19.04
N LEU A 98 29.92 6.27 18.49
CA LEU A 98 30.82 5.44 19.28
C LEU A 98 31.98 6.25 19.85
N SER A 99 32.51 7.22 19.10
CA SER A 99 33.59 8.10 19.57
C SER A 99 33.16 8.90 20.82
N SER A 100 31.88 9.29 20.90
CA SER A 100 31.29 9.95 22.06
C SER A 100 30.96 8.96 23.20
N ASN A 101 30.79 7.67 22.91
CA ASN A 101 30.41 6.62 23.87
C ASN A 101 31.25 5.33 23.71
N PRO A 102 32.58 5.34 23.96
CA PRO A 102 33.47 4.26 23.55
C PRO A 102 33.23 2.90 24.24
N LYS A 103 32.55 2.90 25.39
CA LYS A 103 32.24 1.69 26.17
C LYS A 103 30.92 1.01 25.77
N SER A 104 30.13 1.58 24.88
CA SER A 104 28.82 1.04 24.46
C SER A 104 28.99 -0.24 23.63
N LYS A 105 28.62 -1.39 24.20
CA LYS A 105 28.59 -2.68 23.49
C LYS A 105 27.58 -2.69 22.35
N SER A 106 26.41 -2.06 22.54
CA SER A 106 25.36 -2.01 21.53
C SER A 106 25.78 -1.23 20.29
N LEU A 107 26.50 -0.11 20.46
CA LEU A 107 27.04 0.64 19.32
C LEU A 107 28.10 -0.14 18.55
N LYS A 108 28.97 -0.89 19.24
CA LYS A 108 29.98 -1.75 18.58
C LYS A 108 29.31 -2.82 17.71
N ILE A 109 28.30 -3.52 18.24
CA ILE A 109 27.53 -4.53 17.49
C ILE A 109 26.80 -3.88 16.29
N ASN A 110 26.20 -2.71 16.49
CA ASN A 110 25.53 -2.00 15.41
C ASN A 110 26.49 -1.59 14.29
N ILE A 111 27.70 -1.11 14.61
CA ILE A 111 28.70 -0.74 13.62
C ILE A 111 29.16 -1.98 12.82
N GLU A 112 29.38 -3.11 13.46
CA GLU A 112 29.71 -4.34 12.75
C GLU A 112 28.61 -4.77 11.77
N ARG A 113 27.34 -4.69 12.20
CA ARG A 113 26.18 -4.89 11.32
C ARG A 113 26.16 -3.91 10.16
N LEU A 114 26.40 -2.62 10.41
CA LEU A 114 26.41 -1.59 9.37
C LEU A 114 27.57 -1.77 8.38
N LYS A 115 28.74 -2.23 8.84
CA LYS A 115 29.86 -2.60 7.95
C LYS A 115 29.47 -3.74 7.01
N ASN A 116 28.83 -4.78 7.53
CA ASN A 116 28.34 -5.88 6.72
C ASN A 116 27.28 -5.41 5.70
N LEU A 117 26.33 -4.54 6.11
CA LEU A 117 25.34 -3.99 5.20
C LEU A 117 25.98 -3.08 4.14
N HIS A 118 27.01 -2.33 4.49
CA HIS A 118 27.74 -1.51 3.54
C HIS A 118 28.49 -2.35 2.51
N SER A 119 29.10 -3.45 2.90
CA SER A 119 29.75 -4.38 1.96
C SER A 119 28.78 -5.00 0.94
N LEU A 120 27.49 -5.06 1.26
CA LEU A 120 26.43 -5.58 0.40
C LEU A 120 25.76 -4.49 -0.46
N SER A 121 26.14 -3.22 -0.33
CA SER A 121 25.52 -2.11 -1.06
C SER A 121 25.63 -2.23 -2.59
N HIS A 122 26.65 -2.91 -3.10
CA HIS A 122 26.80 -3.18 -4.52
C HIS A 122 25.63 -3.98 -5.12
N TYR A 123 24.93 -4.82 -4.32
CA TYR A 123 23.73 -5.52 -4.78
C TYR A 123 22.54 -4.57 -5.02
N TYR A 124 22.48 -3.45 -4.31
CA TYR A 124 21.46 -2.42 -4.60
C TYR A 124 21.68 -1.84 -6.01
N SER A 125 22.92 -1.47 -6.34
CA SER A 125 23.26 -0.94 -7.66
C SER A 125 23.05 -1.99 -8.76
N ALA A 126 23.42 -3.25 -8.50
CA ALA A 126 23.20 -4.34 -9.45
C ALA A 126 21.71 -4.60 -9.72
N ALA A 127 20.87 -4.61 -8.67
CA ALA A 127 19.42 -4.77 -8.82
C ALA A 127 18.77 -3.62 -9.59
N ARG A 128 19.22 -2.37 -9.33
CA ARG A 128 18.76 -1.18 -10.05
C ARG A 128 19.12 -1.25 -11.53
N GLU A 129 20.36 -1.59 -11.84
CA GLU A 129 20.84 -1.70 -13.22
C GLU A 129 20.17 -2.86 -13.98
N LEU A 130 20.04 -4.03 -13.35
CA LEU A 130 19.34 -5.17 -13.93
C LEU A 130 17.89 -4.80 -14.31
N SER A 131 17.17 -4.19 -13.39
CA SER A 131 15.77 -3.79 -13.62
C SER A 131 15.65 -2.72 -14.70
N LYS A 132 16.62 -1.81 -14.78
CA LYS A 132 16.70 -0.81 -15.86
C LYS A 132 16.92 -1.48 -17.22
N LEU A 133 17.86 -2.42 -17.32
CA LEU A 133 18.14 -3.14 -18.57
C LEU A 133 16.94 -3.97 -19.03
N ILE A 134 16.27 -4.69 -18.13
CA ILE A 134 15.03 -5.42 -18.43
C ILE A 134 13.97 -4.49 -18.97
N SER A 135 13.75 -3.34 -18.31
CA SER A 135 12.75 -2.38 -18.70
C SER A 135 13.05 -1.74 -20.06
N LEU A 136 14.31 -1.44 -20.35
CA LEU A 136 14.72 -0.93 -21.67
C LEU A 136 14.54 -1.96 -22.78
N ASP A 137 14.91 -3.22 -22.53
CA ASP A 137 14.73 -4.31 -23.49
C ASP A 137 13.23 -4.53 -23.78
N SER A 138 12.39 -4.54 -22.74
CA SER A 138 10.94 -4.60 -22.89
C SER A 138 10.40 -3.45 -23.72
N LYS A 139 10.82 -2.22 -23.45
CA LYS A 139 10.38 -1.02 -24.16
C LYS A 139 10.68 -1.05 -25.65
N THR A 140 11.80 -1.64 -26.04
CA THR A 140 12.24 -1.69 -27.44
C THR A 140 11.61 -2.82 -28.24
N LYS A 141 11.37 -3.98 -27.63
CA LYS A 141 10.85 -5.19 -28.31
C LYS A 141 9.34 -5.27 -28.30
N ASN A 142 8.75 -5.19 -27.12
CA ASN A 142 7.31 -5.23 -26.92
C ASN A 142 6.99 -4.51 -25.60
N PRO A 143 6.54 -3.25 -25.65
CA PRO A 143 6.16 -2.52 -24.45
C PRO A 143 5.22 -3.35 -23.58
N HIS A 144 5.48 -3.41 -22.28
CA HIS A 144 4.72 -4.20 -21.29
C HIS A 144 4.99 -5.73 -21.28
N SER A 145 5.96 -6.23 -22.06
CA SER A 145 6.27 -7.67 -22.06
C SER A 145 6.96 -8.16 -20.79
N HIS A 146 7.69 -7.31 -20.09
CA HIS A 146 8.40 -7.65 -18.85
C HIS A 146 8.39 -6.47 -17.88
N VAL A 147 7.30 -6.32 -17.13
CA VAL A 147 7.17 -5.27 -16.12
C VAL A 147 7.75 -5.74 -14.78
N ILE A 148 8.55 -4.91 -14.15
CA ILE A 148 9.12 -5.21 -12.83
C ILE A 148 8.02 -5.17 -11.78
N VAL A 149 7.94 -6.22 -10.96
CA VAL A 149 7.03 -6.33 -9.81
C VAL A 149 7.84 -6.56 -8.55
N THR A 150 7.51 -5.84 -7.50
CA THR A 150 8.12 -5.98 -6.17
C THR A 150 7.05 -5.99 -5.09
N GLY A 151 7.42 -6.24 -3.84
CA GLY A 151 6.56 -6.02 -2.69
C GLY A 151 6.45 -4.55 -2.25
N GLY A 152 6.96 -3.59 -3.02
CA GLY A 152 6.91 -2.16 -2.68
C GLY A 152 7.77 -1.72 -1.48
N GLY A 153 8.55 -2.65 -0.90
CA GLY A 153 9.40 -2.38 0.27
C GLY A 153 10.74 -1.71 -0.10
N PRO A 154 11.51 -1.29 0.93
CA PRO A 154 12.82 -0.69 0.75
C PRO A 154 13.90 -1.70 0.33
N GLY A 155 15.10 -1.23 0.09
CA GLY A 155 16.26 -2.04 -0.22
C GLY A 155 16.30 -2.52 -1.66
N ILE A 156 16.49 -3.81 -1.88
CA ILE A 156 16.59 -4.40 -3.22
C ILE A 156 15.30 -4.18 -4.03
N MET A 157 14.14 -4.22 -3.39
CA MET A 157 12.86 -3.97 -4.05
C MET A 157 12.73 -2.50 -4.52
N GLU A 158 13.13 -1.56 -3.67
CA GLU A 158 13.23 -0.14 -4.05
C GLU A 158 14.21 0.04 -5.22
N ALA A 159 15.38 -0.60 -5.17
CA ALA A 159 16.37 -0.53 -6.22
C ALA A 159 15.80 -0.99 -7.57
N ALA A 160 15.06 -2.09 -7.56
CA ALA A 160 14.42 -2.62 -8.76
C ALA A 160 13.35 -1.66 -9.34
N ASN A 161 12.49 -1.10 -8.49
CA ASN A 161 11.50 -0.11 -8.93
C ASN A 161 12.16 1.17 -9.47
N ARG A 162 13.25 1.62 -8.83
CA ARG A 162 14.03 2.78 -9.32
C ARG A 162 14.70 2.48 -10.66
N GLY A 163 15.16 1.25 -10.88
CA GLY A 163 15.74 0.84 -12.18
C GLY A 163 14.71 0.95 -13.32
N ALA A 164 13.50 0.49 -13.10
CA ALA A 164 12.41 0.66 -14.07
C ALA A 164 12.06 2.16 -14.30
N PHE A 165 12.03 2.95 -13.23
CA PHE A 165 11.83 4.39 -13.31
C PHE A 165 12.92 5.10 -14.13
N ASP A 166 14.20 4.73 -13.92
CA ASP A 166 15.34 5.27 -14.67
C ASP A 166 15.24 4.97 -16.19
N ALA A 167 14.56 3.89 -16.56
CA ALA A 167 14.25 3.56 -17.95
C ALA A 167 13.01 4.29 -18.51
N GLY A 168 12.31 5.07 -17.68
CA GLY A 168 11.03 5.68 -18.03
C GLY A 168 9.92 4.65 -18.28
N CYS A 169 9.96 3.53 -17.54
CA CYS A 169 9.01 2.42 -17.64
C CYS A 169 8.20 2.26 -16.35
N LYS A 170 7.05 1.57 -16.47
CA LYS A 170 6.20 1.23 -15.33
C LYS A 170 6.87 0.15 -14.47
N SER A 171 6.60 0.17 -13.17
CA SER A 171 6.82 -0.94 -12.25
C SER A 171 5.64 -1.09 -11.31
N ILE A 172 5.51 -2.24 -10.68
CA ILE A 172 4.42 -2.56 -9.76
C ILE A 172 5.00 -2.82 -8.38
N GLY A 173 4.46 -2.15 -7.37
CA GLY A 173 4.68 -2.47 -5.97
C GLY A 173 3.41 -3.08 -5.39
N LEU A 174 3.43 -4.36 -5.03
CA LEU A 174 2.33 -5.02 -4.33
C LEU A 174 2.45 -4.68 -2.85
N ASN A 175 1.54 -3.85 -2.36
CA ASN A 175 1.46 -3.49 -0.95
C ASN A 175 0.41 -4.36 -0.25
N ILE A 176 0.80 -4.88 0.91
CA ILE A 176 -0.08 -5.73 1.74
C ILE A 176 -0.50 -4.93 2.97
#